data_2ed0965608ff13af2b6c94da676fa9c9
#
_entry.id   2ed0965608ff13af2b6c94da676fa9c9
#
_cell.length_a   1.000
_cell.length_b   1.000
_cell.length_c   1.000
_cell.angle_alpha   90.00
_cell.angle_beta   90.00
_cell.angle_gamma   90.00
#
_symmetry.space_group_name_H-M   'P 1'
#
loop_
_entity.id
_entity.type
_entity.pdbx_description
1 polymer ?
#
loop_
_entity_poly.entity_id
_entity_poly.type
_entity_poly.pdbx_seq_one_letter_code
_entity_poly.pdbx_strand_id
1 'polypeptide(L)'
;MSSHKKSAKEYMGRIRHANNPPYPPKIRRALSCALVFLLSFSLAAGLLIYSDLSGRVNNLGASSLLGRTPPDSYDGRALNILIIGSDSRSGKGNQTLTNNDDPTERSDTTMIMHISKDRSQVNVVSIPRDLIVDIPSCQRSDGSSSEPQRAQFNWAYSIGSLGGDRASAVVCTWKTVEKLSGIRIDESIVVDFNGFSSMIDALGGINIYVPTKIKDQKNSGLELEPGCKHFDGKQALAYARVRHGVKGSDGSDIQRIQRQQAVMGIMMRAALKKNMFTSLNQLYGFVGNGLGALTVSEGLSSVSQLSGLGWSLQSLKPDNLLFLTLPVYEAPFDRNRLLLSEKKAEPIWDSFINDTPLPAGVEVRDGNGNVRTITEQTPASQTPQDSSAPSAAPSQTPETSESTTQESKPVQDMRQSGSLNSELSPEELAELQRKCEARN
;
A
#
# COMPACT_ATOMS: atom_id res chain seq x y z
N MET A 1 -105.79 10.33 28.26
CA MET A 1 -104.55 11.09 28.34
C MET A 1 -103.39 10.11 28.22
N SER A 2 -102.90 9.93 27.06
CA SER A 2 -101.86 8.94 26.78
C SER A 2 -100.60 9.62 26.32
N SER A 3 -99.52 9.49 27.10
CA SER A 3 -98.21 10.11 26.81
C SER A 3 -97.38 9.15 25.94
N HIS A 4 -97.09 9.54 24.77
CA HIS A 4 -96.12 8.86 23.90
C HIS A 4 -94.68 9.29 24.27
N LYS A 5 -93.93 8.38 24.90
CA LYS A 5 -92.44 8.47 24.91
C LYS A 5 -91.90 7.93 23.63
N LYS A 6 -91.36 8.80 22.81
CA LYS A 6 -90.51 8.39 21.69
C LYS A 6 -89.10 8.16 22.20
N SER A 7 -88.63 6.92 22.10
CA SER A 7 -87.23 6.48 22.34
C SER A 7 -86.34 7.05 21.26
N ALA A 8 -85.38 7.87 21.66
CA ALA A 8 -84.27 8.27 20.82
C ALA A 8 -83.35 7.05 20.63
N LYS A 9 -83.46 6.39 19.50
CA LYS A 9 -82.42 5.44 19.04
C LYS A 9 -81.19 6.21 18.62
N GLU A 10 -80.19 6.09 19.42
CA GLU A 10 -78.83 6.53 19.25
C GLU A 10 -78.31 6.08 17.89
N TYR A 11 -78.03 7.02 17.03
CA TYR A 11 -77.27 6.82 15.80
C TYR A 11 -75.77 6.77 16.19
N MET A 12 -75.30 5.62 16.69
CA MET A 12 -73.87 5.36 16.68
C MET A 12 -73.43 5.08 15.26
N GLY A 13 -73.02 6.15 14.58
CA GLY A 13 -72.28 6.05 13.34
C GLY A 13 -70.96 5.30 13.56
N ARG A 14 -70.90 4.02 13.22
CA ARG A 14 -69.62 3.29 13.11
C ARG A 14 -68.75 4.03 12.10
N ILE A 15 -67.76 4.75 12.62
CA ILE A 15 -66.63 5.23 11.80
C ILE A 15 -65.98 3.99 11.24
N ARG A 16 -66.35 3.57 10.07
CA ARG A 16 -65.62 2.63 9.24
C ARG A 16 -64.39 3.38 8.78
N HIS A 17 -63.26 3.17 9.42
CA HIS A 17 -61.98 3.49 8.82
C HIS A 17 -61.91 2.69 7.54
N ALA A 18 -62.24 3.31 6.42
CA ALA A 18 -62.07 2.73 5.11
C ALA A 18 -60.57 2.69 4.86
N ASN A 19 -59.90 1.62 5.29
CA ASN A 19 -58.59 1.22 4.79
C ASN A 19 -58.80 0.78 3.33
N ASN A 20 -59.23 1.68 2.48
CA ASN A 20 -59.12 1.47 1.05
C ASN A 20 -57.65 1.69 0.70
N PRO A 21 -56.92 0.65 0.34
CA PRO A 21 -55.57 0.82 -0.13
C PRO A 21 -55.61 1.71 -1.37
N PRO A 22 -54.64 2.63 -1.54
CA PRO A 22 -54.63 3.69 -2.55
C PRO A 22 -54.68 3.18 -4.02
N TYR A 23 -54.52 1.87 -4.23
CA TYR A 23 -54.54 1.27 -5.56
C TYR A 23 -55.48 0.05 -5.63
N PRO A 24 -56.13 -0.23 -6.77
CA PRO A 24 -56.97 -1.40 -6.97
C PRO A 24 -56.14 -2.69 -6.83
N PRO A 25 -56.75 -3.82 -6.41
CA PRO A 25 -56.02 -5.05 -6.03
C PRO A 25 -55.14 -5.63 -7.17
N LYS A 26 -55.48 -5.41 -8.43
CA LYS A 26 -54.65 -5.82 -9.59
C LYS A 26 -53.37 -5.00 -9.68
N ILE A 27 -53.40 -3.70 -9.46
CA ILE A 27 -52.22 -2.81 -9.49
C ILE A 27 -51.30 -3.14 -8.32
N ARG A 28 -51.84 -3.39 -7.11
CA ARG A 28 -51.02 -3.79 -5.96
C ARG A 28 -50.28 -5.11 -6.21
N ARG A 29 -50.96 -6.11 -6.80
CA ARG A 29 -50.29 -7.37 -7.19
C ARG A 29 -49.22 -7.14 -8.25
N ALA A 30 -49.47 -6.33 -9.27
CA ALA A 30 -48.47 -5.99 -10.27
C ALA A 30 -47.25 -5.28 -9.67
N LEU A 31 -47.49 -4.29 -8.78
CA LEU A 31 -46.39 -3.60 -8.06
C LEU A 31 -45.60 -4.55 -7.16
N SER A 32 -46.27 -5.45 -6.45
CA SER A 32 -45.59 -6.47 -5.62
C SER A 32 -44.75 -7.42 -6.48
N CYS A 33 -45.29 -7.91 -7.61
CA CYS A 33 -44.55 -8.74 -8.55
C CYS A 33 -43.35 -7.99 -9.17
N ALA A 34 -43.51 -6.74 -9.53
CA ALA A 34 -42.43 -5.91 -10.06
C ALA A 34 -41.33 -5.67 -9.01
N LEU A 35 -41.72 -5.42 -7.73
CA LEU A 35 -40.78 -5.28 -6.62
C LEU A 35 -40.00 -6.57 -6.38
N VAL A 36 -40.67 -7.72 -6.30
CA VAL A 36 -40.04 -9.04 -6.14
C VAL A 36 -39.10 -9.33 -7.31
N PHE A 37 -39.52 -9.02 -8.54
CA PHE A 37 -38.68 -9.19 -9.73
C PHE A 37 -37.42 -8.30 -9.65
N LEU A 38 -37.56 -7.02 -9.29
CA LEU A 38 -36.42 -6.11 -9.13
C LEU A 38 -35.46 -6.58 -8.03
N LEU A 39 -35.99 -7.03 -6.89
CA LEU A 39 -35.17 -7.55 -5.80
C LEU A 39 -34.45 -8.85 -6.19
N SER A 40 -35.15 -9.80 -6.83
CA SER A 40 -34.52 -11.05 -7.28
C SER A 40 -33.54 -10.82 -8.43
N PHE A 41 -33.83 -9.91 -9.34
CA PHE A 41 -32.89 -9.51 -10.40
C PHE A 41 -31.63 -8.83 -9.82
N SER A 42 -31.80 -7.90 -8.88
CA SER A 42 -30.69 -7.22 -8.20
C SER A 42 -29.84 -8.21 -7.40
N LEU A 43 -30.48 -9.17 -6.73
CA LEU A 43 -29.77 -10.24 -6.01
C LEU A 43 -28.98 -11.14 -6.97
N ALA A 44 -29.62 -11.59 -8.06
CA ALA A 44 -28.96 -12.42 -9.07
C ALA A 44 -27.80 -11.68 -9.76
N ALA A 45 -28.01 -10.43 -10.14
CA ALA A 45 -26.95 -9.58 -10.70
C ALA A 45 -25.80 -9.39 -9.70
N GLY A 46 -26.12 -9.12 -8.41
CA GLY A 46 -25.12 -9.02 -7.35
C GLY A 46 -24.31 -10.30 -7.15
N LEU A 47 -24.97 -11.47 -7.19
CA LEU A 47 -24.29 -12.76 -7.09
C LEU A 47 -23.40 -13.06 -8.31
N LEU A 48 -23.84 -12.72 -9.51
CA LEU A 48 -23.03 -12.87 -10.73
C LEU A 48 -21.81 -11.96 -10.70
N ILE A 49 -21.97 -10.70 -10.31
CA ILE A 49 -20.86 -9.75 -10.14
C ILE A 49 -19.89 -10.27 -9.07
N TYR A 50 -20.40 -10.73 -7.93
CA TYR A 50 -19.57 -11.26 -6.86
C TYR A 50 -18.78 -12.51 -7.31
N SER A 51 -19.41 -13.44 -8.04
CA SER A 51 -18.75 -14.66 -8.53
C SER A 51 -17.69 -14.34 -9.58
N ASP A 52 -17.95 -13.39 -10.49
CA ASP A 52 -16.99 -12.94 -11.49
C ASP A 52 -15.77 -12.25 -10.84
N LEU A 53 -15.99 -11.35 -9.88
CA LEU A 53 -14.92 -10.69 -9.15
C LEU A 53 -14.09 -11.68 -8.32
N SER A 54 -14.73 -12.61 -7.63
CA SER A 54 -14.05 -13.61 -6.80
C SER A 54 -13.16 -14.55 -7.63
N GLY A 55 -13.54 -14.81 -8.88
CA GLY A 55 -12.74 -15.63 -9.80
C GLY A 55 -11.53 -14.89 -10.43
N ARG A 56 -11.44 -13.57 -10.26
CA ARG A 56 -10.36 -12.77 -10.85
C ARG A 56 -9.15 -12.57 -9.94
N VAL A 57 -9.30 -12.76 -8.64
CA VAL A 57 -8.19 -12.62 -7.68
C VAL A 57 -7.35 -13.89 -7.69
N ASN A 58 -6.07 -13.77 -8.05
CA ASN A 58 -5.17 -14.91 -8.09
C ASN A 58 -4.69 -15.26 -6.67
N ASN A 59 -5.07 -16.45 -6.20
CA ASN A 59 -4.60 -16.98 -4.92
C ASN A 59 -3.20 -17.60 -5.07
N LEU A 60 -2.30 -17.23 -4.16
CA LEU A 60 -0.92 -17.69 -4.16
C LEU A 60 -0.74 -19.13 -3.63
N GLY A 61 -1.60 -19.59 -2.73
CA GLY A 61 -1.43 -20.91 -2.08
C GLY A 61 -0.25 -20.96 -1.09
N ALA A 62 0.12 -19.83 -0.47
CA ALA A 62 1.31 -19.73 0.38
C ALA A 62 1.15 -20.44 1.74
N SER A 63 -0.06 -20.54 2.27
CA SER A 63 -0.36 -21.08 3.60
C SER A 63 0.17 -22.49 3.81
N SER A 64 0.07 -23.35 2.80
CA SER A 64 0.55 -24.74 2.86
C SER A 64 2.07 -24.81 3.05
N LEU A 65 2.84 -23.96 2.35
CA LEU A 65 4.28 -23.90 2.44
C LEU A 65 4.78 -23.20 3.72
N LEU A 66 3.98 -22.28 4.25
CA LEU A 66 4.25 -21.59 5.51
C LEU A 66 3.87 -22.43 6.74
N GLY A 67 2.99 -23.43 6.56
CA GLY A 67 2.41 -24.20 7.68
C GLY A 67 1.51 -23.33 8.58
N ARG A 68 0.88 -22.29 8.03
CA ARG A 68 0.01 -21.36 8.74
C ARG A 68 -1.30 -21.19 7.99
N THR A 69 -2.39 -21.01 8.73
CA THR A 69 -3.67 -20.56 8.19
C THR A 69 -3.86 -19.08 8.50
N PRO A 70 -4.35 -18.26 7.53
CA PRO A 70 -4.71 -16.89 7.81
C PRO A 70 -5.87 -16.85 8.83
N PRO A 71 -5.99 -15.78 9.63
CA PRO A 71 -7.12 -15.61 10.52
C PRO A 71 -8.39 -15.29 9.72
N ASP A 72 -9.55 -15.60 10.30
CA ASP A 72 -10.85 -15.33 9.68
C ASP A 72 -11.12 -13.82 9.51
N SER A 73 -10.53 -12.98 10.36
CA SER A 73 -10.64 -11.52 10.31
C SER A 73 -9.38 -10.83 10.82
N TYR A 74 -9.11 -9.66 10.24
CA TYR A 74 -8.05 -8.75 10.67
C TYR A 74 -8.57 -7.58 11.52
N ASP A 75 -9.86 -7.59 11.91
CA ASP A 75 -10.46 -6.53 12.70
C ASP A 75 -9.81 -6.46 14.10
N GLY A 76 -9.50 -5.23 14.51
CA GLY A 76 -8.90 -4.97 15.82
C GLY A 76 -7.48 -5.53 16.01
N ARG A 77 -6.75 -5.85 14.93
CA ARG A 77 -5.35 -6.29 14.93
C ARG A 77 -4.53 -5.42 13.99
N ALA A 78 -3.27 -5.21 14.34
CA ALA A 78 -2.30 -4.70 13.36
C ALA A 78 -2.09 -5.76 12.25
N LEU A 79 -1.74 -5.31 11.05
CA LEU A 79 -1.59 -6.17 9.88
C LEU A 79 -0.29 -5.82 9.17
N ASN A 80 0.58 -6.83 9.00
CA ASN A 80 1.83 -6.70 8.26
C ASN A 80 1.71 -7.40 6.91
N ILE A 81 1.75 -6.63 5.83
CA ILE A 81 1.62 -7.12 4.45
C ILE A 81 2.97 -7.01 3.74
N LEU A 82 3.46 -8.12 3.22
CA LEU A 82 4.63 -8.15 2.36
C LEU A 82 4.25 -7.82 0.93
N ILE A 83 4.76 -6.71 0.41
CA ILE A 83 4.54 -6.29 -0.99
C ILE A 83 5.80 -6.62 -1.79
N ILE A 84 5.63 -7.40 -2.84
CA ILE A 84 6.72 -7.83 -3.73
C ILE A 84 6.44 -7.34 -5.14
N GLY A 85 7.32 -6.47 -5.67
CA GLY A 85 7.36 -6.15 -7.09
C GLY A 85 8.23 -7.15 -7.83
N SER A 86 7.61 -8.02 -8.63
CA SER A 86 8.30 -9.04 -9.40
C SER A 86 8.54 -8.59 -10.83
N ASP A 87 9.74 -8.85 -11.35
CA ASP A 87 10.07 -8.72 -12.77
C ASP A 87 9.70 -9.94 -13.60
N SER A 88 8.82 -10.80 -13.04
CA SER A 88 8.33 -12.01 -13.71
C SER A 88 7.77 -11.70 -15.09
N ARG A 89 8.22 -12.49 -16.06
CA ARG A 89 7.77 -12.43 -17.47
C ARG A 89 6.70 -13.46 -17.75
N SER A 90 6.39 -14.31 -16.79
CA SER A 90 5.34 -15.30 -16.90
C SER A 90 3.98 -14.59 -16.93
N GLY A 91 3.13 -15.00 -17.88
CA GLY A 91 1.78 -14.47 -18.07
C GLY A 91 1.61 -13.59 -19.32
N LYS A 92 0.38 -13.59 -19.85
CA LYS A 92 0.00 -12.78 -21.02
C LYS A 92 0.09 -11.30 -20.67
N GLY A 93 0.93 -10.54 -21.37
CA GLY A 93 1.13 -9.10 -21.16
C GLY A 93 2.49 -8.72 -20.57
N ASN A 94 3.12 -9.54 -19.73
CA ASN A 94 4.45 -9.24 -19.19
C ASN A 94 5.55 -9.36 -20.25
N GLN A 95 5.43 -10.26 -21.21
CA GLN A 95 6.40 -10.47 -22.29
C GLN A 95 6.57 -9.25 -23.19
N THR A 96 5.53 -8.44 -23.37
CA THR A 96 5.58 -7.23 -24.21
C THR A 96 6.22 -6.03 -23.51
N LEU A 97 6.44 -6.11 -22.22
CA LEU A 97 6.97 -5.02 -21.38
C LEU A 97 8.48 -5.16 -21.08
N THR A 98 9.11 -6.24 -21.56
CA THR A 98 10.52 -6.55 -21.30
C THR A 98 11.27 -6.97 -22.58
N ASN A 99 12.49 -6.47 -22.73
CA ASN A 99 13.30 -6.70 -23.94
C ASN A 99 14.36 -7.84 -23.79
N ASN A 100 14.35 -8.62 -22.73
CA ASN A 100 15.37 -9.64 -22.45
C ASN A 100 14.78 -11.00 -22.11
N ASP A 101 15.40 -12.08 -22.56
CA ASP A 101 14.99 -13.50 -22.37
C ASP A 101 15.59 -14.15 -21.12
N ASP A 102 15.93 -13.40 -20.05
CA ASP A 102 16.46 -13.96 -18.80
C ASP A 102 15.34 -14.73 -18.06
N PRO A 103 15.45 -16.03 -17.86
CA PRO A 103 14.43 -16.83 -17.21
C PRO A 103 14.40 -16.66 -15.68
N THR A 104 15.37 -15.93 -15.11
CA THR A 104 15.43 -15.73 -13.66
C THR A 104 14.49 -14.62 -13.21
N GLU A 105 13.47 -14.98 -12.44
CA GLU A 105 12.59 -14.03 -11.79
C GLU A 105 13.25 -13.46 -10.53
N ARG A 106 13.16 -12.14 -10.35
CA ARG A 106 13.71 -11.45 -9.17
C ARG A 106 12.67 -10.50 -8.57
N SER A 107 12.79 -10.28 -7.27
CA SER A 107 12.06 -9.19 -6.63
C SER A 107 12.89 -7.91 -6.73
N ASP A 108 12.49 -7.01 -7.62
CA ASP A 108 13.17 -5.72 -7.77
C ASP A 108 12.72 -4.69 -6.73
N THR A 109 11.57 -4.92 -6.12
CA THR A 109 11.00 -4.07 -5.07
C THR A 109 10.41 -4.95 -3.99
N THR A 110 10.78 -4.72 -2.75
CA THR A 110 10.18 -5.38 -1.59
C THR A 110 9.90 -4.37 -0.51
N MET A 111 8.69 -4.39 0.00
CA MET A 111 8.22 -3.49 1.06
C MET A 111 7.43 -4.27 2.10
N ILE A 112 7.50 -3.83 3.36
CA ILE A 112 6.58 -4.27 4.41
C ILE A 112 5.63 -3.11 4.68
N MET A 113 4.34 -3.34 4.50
CA MET A 113 3.28 -2.40 4.86
C MET A 113 2.71 -2.82 6.21
N HIS A 114 2.89 -1.99 7.21
CA HIS A 114 2.27 -2.12 8.52
C HIS A 114 1.04 -1.23 8.60
N ILE A 115 -0.09 -1.82 8.89
CA ILE A 115 -1.36 -1.13 9.11
C ILE A 115 -1.67 -1.22 10.59
N SER A 116 -1.75 -0.08 11.26
CA SER A 116 -2.02 -0.03 12.70
C SER A 116 -3.37 -0.68 13.06
N LYS A 117 -3.47 -1.20 14.25
CA LYS A 117 -4.68 -1.84 14.79
C LYS A 117 -5.93 -0.97 14.68
N ASP A 118 -5.78 0.33 14.92
CA ASP A 118 -6.85 1.33 14.86
C ASP A 118 -7.11 1.90 13.46
N ARG A 119 -6.34 1.45 12.44
CA ARG A 119 -6.41 1.93 11.05
C ARG A 119 -6.11 3.42 10.87
N SER A 120 -5.53 4.06 11.87
CA SER A 120 -5.19 5.49 11.83
C SER A 120 -3.90 5.78 11.09
N GLN A 121 -2.99 4.79 11.00
CA GLN A 121 -1.66 4.93 10.42
C GLN A 121 -1.28 3.73 9.55
N VAL A 122 -0.54 4.01 8.48
CA VAL A 122 0.09 2.99 7.62
C VAL A 122 1.55 3.37 7.44
N ASN A 123 2.45 2.46 7.84
CA ASN A 123 3.89 2.62 7.67
C ASN A 123 4.39 1.64 6.61
N VAL A 124 5.15 2.12 5.63
CA VAL A 124 5.69 1.30 4.54
C VAL A 124 7.21 1.40 4.56
N VAL A 125 7.89 0.30 4.93
CA VAL A 125 9.35 0.22 4.89
C VAL A 125 9.81 -0.51 3.64
N SER A 126 10.66 0.12 2.85
CA SER A 126 11.28 -0.46 1.66
C SER A 126 12.59 -1.13 2.02
N ILE A 127 12.77 -2.38 1.58
CA ILE A 127 13.99 -3.18 1.74
C ILE A 127 14.80 -3.06 0.43
N PRO A 128 16.03 -2.52 0.46
CA PRO A 128 16.87 -2.46 -0.72
C PRO A 128 17.22 -3.88 -1.22
N ARG A 129 17.10 -4.08 -2.52
CA ARG A 129 17.33 -5.39 -3.15
C ARG A 129 18.78 -5.89 -3.03
N ASP A 130 19.74 -4.96 -2.95
CA ASP A 130 21.17 -5.25 -2.88
C ASP A 130 21.67 -5.36 -1.43
N LEU A 131 20.76 -5.36 -0.44
CA LEU A 131 21.06 -5.63 0.97
C LEU A 131 21.56 -7.06 1.14
N ILE A 132 22.69 -7.25 1.81
CA ILE A 132 23.21 -8.57 2.17
C ILE A 132 22.47 -9.09 3.40
N VAL A 133 21.82 -10.23 3.26
CA VAL A 133 21.00 -10.88 4.29
C VAL A 133 21.28 -12.38 4.39
N ASP A 134 20.90 -12.97 5.51
CA ASP A 134 20.90 -14.41 5.71
C ASP A 134 19.58 -15.02 5.23
N ILE A 135 19.58 -15.61 4.04
CA ILE A 135 18.44 -16.32 3.46
C ILE A 135 18.33 -17.69 4.13
N PRO A 136 17.20 -18.03 4.76
CA PRO A 136 17.01 -19.35 5.39
C PRO A 136 16.88 -20.45 4.34
N SER A 137 16.85 -21.71 4.80
CA SER A 137 16.38 -22.81 3.96
C SER A 137 14.92 -22.58 3.56
N CYS A 138 14.64 -22.64 2.27
CA CYS A 138 13.34 -22.39 1.68
C CYS A 138 12.77 -23.69 1.11
N GLN A 139 11.69 -24.17 1.71
CA GLN A 139 10.91 -25.28 1.17
C GLN A 139 10.13 -24.83 -0.06
N ARG A 140 10.11 -25.65 -1.09
CA ARG A 140 9.42 -25.41 -2.36
C ARG A 140 8.23 -26.36 -2.53
N SER A 141 7.32 -26.03 -3.43
CA SER A 141 6.12 -26.81 -3.72
C SER A 141 6.43 -28.17 -4.35
N ASP A 142 7.58 -28.31 -5.02
CA ASP A 142 8.08 -29.58 -5.56
C ASP A 142 8.65 -30.53 -4.49
N GLY A 143 8.62 -30.14 -3.20
CA GLY A 143 9.15 -30.88 -2.07
C GLY A 143 10.66 -30.69 -1.83
N SER A 144 11.36 -29.98 -2.73
CA SER A 144 12.77 -29.65 -2.53
C SER A 144 12.96 -28.51 -1.52
N SER A 145 14.17 -28.34 -1.03
CA SER A 145 14.55 -27.24 -0.15
C SER A 145 15.88 -26.63 -0.61
N SER A 146 16.03 -25.31 -0.45
CA SER A 146 17.30 -24.65 -0.67
C SER A 146 18.20 -24.78 0.56
N GLU A 147 19.52 -24.74 0.35
CA GLU A 147 20.47 -24.52 1.45
C GLU A 147 20.38 -23.07 1.95
N PRO A 148 20.55 -22.84 3.27
CA PRO A 148 20.65 -21.49 3.81
C PRO A 148 21.94 -20.83 3.30
N GLN A 149 21.86 -19.54 2.95
CA GLN A 149 23.03 -18.82 2.45
C GLN A 149 22.95 -17.33 2.74
N ARG A 150 24.11 -16.66 2.76
CA ARG A 150 24.21 -15.21 2.86
C ARG A 150 24.39 -14.62 1.47
N ALA A 151 23.42 -13.82 1.03
CA ALA A 151 23.38 -13.26 -0.32
C ALA A 151 22.59 -11.94 -0.35
N GLN A 152 22.47 -11.36 -1.55
CA GLN A 152 21.60 -10.21 -1.77
C GLN A 152 20.14 -10.57 -1.48
N PHE A 153 19.40 -9.64 -0.91
CA PHE A 153 18.00 -9.84 -0.54
C PHE A 153 17.13 -10.32 -1.71
N ASN A 154 17.30 -9.75 -2.90
CA ASN A 154 16.51 -10.13 -4.08
C ASN A 154 16.75 -11.59 -4.55
N TRP A 155 17.82 -12.24 -4.11
CA TRP A 155 18.07 -13.66 -4.39
C TRP A 155 17.10 -14.59 -3.67
N ALA A 156 16.51 -14.14 -2.55
CA ALA A 156 15.52 -14.95 -1.85
C ALA A 156 14.35 -15.36 -2.77
N TYR A 157 13.87 -14.42 -3.58
CA TYR A 157 12.83 -14.69 -4.56
C TYR A 157 13.29 -15.68 -5.63
N SER A 158 14.47 -15.47 -6.21
CA SER A 158 15.04 -16.36 -7.23
C SER A 158 15.33 -17.77 -6.69
N ILE A 159 15.84 -17.88 -5.46
CA ILE A 159 16.09 -19.18 -4.81
C ILE A 159 14.78 -19.95 -4.62
N GLY A 160 13.73 -19.28 -4.20
CA GLY A 160 12.41 -19.88 -4.10
C GLY A 160 11.85 -20.29 -5.47
N SER A 161 12.02 -19.46 -6.51
CA SER A 161 11.47 -19.70 -7.86
C SER A 161 12.09 -20.91 -8.58
N LEU A 162 13.24 -21.40 -8.14
CA LEU A 162 13.83 -22.64 -8.67
C LEU A 162 12.93 -23.88 -8.49
N GLY A 163 11.90 -23.82 -7.64
CA GLY A 163 10.83 -24.82 -7.55
C GLY A 163 9.79 -24.74 -8.67
N GLY A 164 9.93 -23.80 -9.58
CA GLY A 164 9.07 -23.64 -10.76
C GLY A 164 7.74 -22.90 -10.52
N ASP A 165 7.50 -22.38 -9.31
CA ASP A 165 6.26 -21.67 -8.99
C ASP A 165 6.49 -20.38 -8.19
N ARG A 166 5.50 -19.49 -8.29
CA ARG A 166 5.51 -18.19 -7.63
C ARG A 166 5.32 -18.30 -6.11
N ALA A 167 4.57 -19.30 -5.63
CA ALA A 167 4.33 -19.48 -4.20
C ALA A 167 5.62 -19.76 -3.45
N SER A 168 6.46 -20.65 -3.98
CA SER A 168 7.79 -20.96 -3.40
C SER A 168 8.70 -19.73 -3.38
N ALA A 169 8.69 -18.91 -4.44
CA ALA A 169 9.45 -17.66 -4.53
C ALA A 169 9.03 -16.65 -3.45
N VAL A 170 7.73 -16.45 -3.30
CA VAL A 170 7.17 -15.54 -2.29
C VAL A 170 7.44 -16.04 -0.88
N VAL A 171 7.23 -17.32 -0.61
CA VAL A 171 7.44 -17.92 0.71
C VAL A 171 8.92 -17.82 1.14
N CYS A 172 9.85 -18.00 0.20
CA CYS A 172 11.28 -17.82 0.50
C CYS A 172 11.59 -16.35 0.87
N THR A 173 11.06 -15.40 0.12
CA THR A 173 11.19 -13.96 0.43
C THR A 173 10.53 -13.63 1.77
N TRP A 174 9.35 -14.14 2.04
CA TRP A 174 8.62 -13.99 3.29
C TRP A 174 9.44 -14.44 4.50
N LYS A 175 9.93 -15.71 4.46
CA LYS A 175 10.79 -16.26 5.54
C LYS A 175 12.07 -15.45 5.72
N THR A 176 12.64 -14.93 4.64
CA THR A 176 13.84 -14.08 4.70
C THR A 176 13.53 -12.74 5.37
N VAL A 177 12.38 -12.12 5.07
CA VAL A 177 11.94 -10.90 5.73
C VAL A 177 11.68 -11.12 7.21
N GLU A 178 10.97 -12.19 7.58
CA GLU A 178 10.71 -12.51 8.99
C GLU A 178 12.02 -12.79 9.77
N LYS A 179 12.99 -13.46 9.14
CA LYS A 179 14.31 -13.68 9.75
C LYS A 179 15.10 -12.38 9.91
N LEU A 180 15.02 -11.48 8.94
CA LEU A 180 15.74 -10.19 8.95
C LEU A 180 15.18 -9.23 10.01
N SER A 181 13.85 -9.18 10.15
CA SER A 181 13.16 -8.15 10.92
C SER A 181 12.58 -8.61 12.25
N GLY A 182 12.39 -9.90 12.44
CA GLY A 182 11.62 -10.45 13.56
C GLY A 182 10.11 -10.17 13.47
N ILE A 183 9.66 -9.41 12.45
CA ILE A 183 8.25 -9.09 12.24
C ILE A 183 7.54 -10.35 11.73
N ARG A 184 6.41 -10.68 12.33
CA ARG A 184 5.49 -11.66 11.76
C ARG A 184 4.76 -10.99 10.59
N ILE A 185 4.91 -11.55 9.40
CA ILE A 185 4.14 -11.17 8.23
C ILE A 185 2.81 -11.94 8.23
N ASP A 186 1.71 -11.26 7.96
CA ASP A 186 0.37 -11.87 7.96
C ASP A 186 -0.05 -12.26 6.54
N GLU A 187 0.18 -11.38 5.57
CA GLU A 187 -0.24 -11.56 4.17
C GLU A 187 0.82 -11.07 3.19
N SER A 188 0.65 -11.45 1.93
CA SER A 188 1.50 -10.96 0.84
C SER A 188 0.72 -10.54 -0.39
N ILE A 189 1.27 -9.56 -1.10
CA ILE A 189 0.78 -9.06 -2.38
C ILE A 189 1.94 -9.05 -3.36
N VAL A 190 1.82 -9.77 -4.46
CA VAL A 190 2.78 -9.74 -5.57
C VAL A 190 2.20 -8.90 -6.68
N VAL A 191 2.98 -7.91 -7.10
CA VAL A 191 2.66 -6.98 -8.18
C VAL A 191 3.67 -7.21 -9.30
N ASP A 192 3.23 -7.76 -10.41
CA ASP A 192 4.05 -7.80 -11.63
C ASP A 192 3.86 -6.53 -12.48
N PHE A 193 4.61 -6.41 -13.56
CA PHE A 193 4.59 -5.21 -14.41
C PHE A 193 3.21 -4.94 -15.03
N ASN A 194 2.52 -6.01 -15.43
CA ASN A 194 1.17 -5.88 -15.98
C ASN A 194 0.17 -5.45 -14.91
N GLY A 195 0.28 -6.03 -13.70
CA GLY A 195 -0.53 -5.66 -12.53
C GLY A 195 -0.36 -4.21 -12.15
N PHE A 196 0.88 -3.74 -12.06
CA PHE A 196 1.17 -2.34 -11.77
C PHE A 196 0.57 -1.40 -12.83
N SER A 197 0.79 -1.69 -14.12
CA SER A 197 0.25 -0.88 -15.21
C SER A 197 -1.28 -0.87 -15.18
N SER A 198 -1.91 -2.03 -15.01
CA SER A 198 -3.37 -2.16 -14.97
C SER A 198 -4.02 -1.43 -13.80
N MET A 199 -3.37 -1.40 -12.64
CA MET A 199 -3.87 -0.61 -11.49
C MET A 199 -3.87 0.89 -11.80
N ILE A 200 -2.83 1.41 -12.43
CA ILE A 200 -2.75 2.82 -12.81
C ILE A 200 -3.78 3.15 -13.89
N ASP A 201 -3.94 2.28 -14.90
CA ASP A 201 -4.93 2.46 -15.95
C ASP A 201 -6.36 2.42 -15.38
N ALA A 202 -6.63 1.55 -14.39
CA ALA A 202 -7.92 1.51 -13.68
C ALA A 202 -8.19 2.80 -12.87
N LEU A 203 -7.13 3.47 -12.41
CA LEU A 203 -7.23 4.82 -11.83
C LEU A 203 -7.44 5.91 -12.89
N GLY A 204 -7.43 5.57 -14.19
CA GLY A 204 -7.50 6.53 -15.29
C GLY A 204 -6.19 7.30 -15.49
N GLY A 205 -5.07 6.70 -15.13
CA GLY A 205 -3.75 7.31 -15.13
C GLY A 205 -3.46 8.10 -13.85
N ILE A 206 -2.23 8.59 -13.75
CA ILE A 206 -1.76 9.42 -12.62
C ILE A 206 -0.99 10.64 -13.13
N ASN A 207 -1.11 11.74 -12.41
CA ASN A 207 -0.33 12.94 -12.70
C ASN A 207 0.94 12.97 -11.85
N ILE A 208 2.09 13.05 -12.50
CA ILE A 208 3.40 13.11 -11.87
C ILE A 208 4.11 14.42 -12.25
N TYR A 209 4.62 15.12 -11.25
CA TYR A 209 5.53 16.24 -11.48
C TYR A 209 6.96 15.69 -11.66
N VAL A 210 7.52 15.88 -12.85
CA VAL A 210 8.90 15.50 -13.19
C VAL A 210 9.81 16.68 -12.87
N PRO A 211 10.69 16.61 -11.85
CA PRO A 211 11.46 17.78 -11.42
C PRO A 211 12.63 18.12 -12.36
N THR A 212 13.21 17.12 -13.01
CA THR A 212 14.38 17.27 -13.88
C THR A 212 14.20 16.49 -15.16
N LYS A 213 14.92 16.88 -16.23
CA LYS A 213 14.92 16.14 -17.50
C LYS A 213 15.37 14.70 -17.28
N ILE A 214 14.60 13.75 -17.84
CA ILE A 214 14.93 12.33 -17.88
C ILE A 214 15.26 11.96 -19.34
N LYS A 215 16.39 11.29 -19.54
CA LYS A 215 16.81 10.77 -20.84
C LYS A 215 17.33 9.34 -20.68
N ASP A 216 16.42 8.38 -20.59
CA ASP A 216 16.72 6.96 -20.36
C ASP A 216 16.08 6.06 -21.43
N GLN A 217 16.25 6.41 -22.70
CA GLN A 217 15.69 5.67 -23.84
C GLN A 217 16.15 4.21 -23.89
N LYS A 218 17.39 3.92 -23.45
CA LYS A 218 17.97 2.57 -23.58
C LYS A 218 17.39 1.56 -22.57
N ASN A 219 17.05 2.01 -21.34
CA ASN A 219 16.64 1.10 -20.28
C ASN A 219 15.13 1.18 -20.01
N SER A 220 14.59 2.39 -19.81
CA SER A 220 13.16 2.58 -19.52
C SER A 220 12.33 3.00 -20.73
N GLY A 221 12.97 3.39 -21.82
CA GLY A 221 12.30 3.94 -23.00
C GLY A 221 11.79 5.37 -22.83
N LEU A 222 12.15 6.06 -21.73
CA LEU A 222 11.61 7.38 -21.40
C LEU A 222 12.55 8.52 -21.85
N GLU A 223 11.93 9.53 -22.43
CA GLU A 223 12.50 10.87 -22.59
C GLU A 223 11.44 11.89 -22.13
N LEU A 224 11.72 12.61 -21.04
CA LEU A 224 10.79 13.53 -20.40
C LEU A 224 11.44 14.86 -20.09
N GLU A 225 10.76 15.94 -20.47
CA GLU A 225 11.09 17.28 -20.01
C GLU A 225 10.44 17.54 -18.64
N PRO A 226 11.02 18.41 -17.81
CA PRO A 226 10.46 18.79 -16.51
C PRO A 226 9.01 19.28 -16.60
N GLY A 227 8.28 19.17 -15.51
CA GLY A 227 6.91 19.65 -15.37
C GLY A 227 5.89 18.57 -15.11
N CYS A 228 4.63 18.95 -15.03
CA CYS A 228 3.53 18.05 -14.80
C CYS A 228 3.21 17.21 -16.03
N LYS A 229 3.16 15.89 -15.85
CA LYS A 229 2.86 14.91 -16.89
C LYS A 229 1.74 13.99 -16.41
N HIS A 230 0.83 13.66 -17.33
CA HIS A 230 -0.13 12.59 -17.12
C HIS A 230 0.46 11.29 -17.66
N PHE A 231 0.50 10.26 -16.84
CA PHE A 231 1.06 8.95 -17.17
C PHE A 231 -0.03 7.89 -17.18
N ASP A 232 -0.08 7.11 -18.23
CA ASP A 232 -0.75 5.81 -18.25
C ASP A 232 0.07 4.76 -17.45
N GLY A 233 -0.45 3.55 -17.34
CA GLY A 233 0.21 2.49 -16.59
C GLY A 233 1.59 2.13 -17.10
N LYS A 234 1.80 2.12 -18.43
CA LYS A 234 3.10 1.80 -19.05
C LYS A 234 4.13 2.90 -18.79
N GLN A 235 3.73 4.15 -18.92
CA GLN A 235 4.59 5.31 -18.68
C GLN A 235 4.98 5.41 -17.21
N ALA A 236 4.03 5.17 -16.29
CA ALA A 236 4.30 5.17 -14.86
C ALA A 236 5.22 4.01 -14.43
N LEU A 237 5.03 2.82 -15.01
CA LEU A 237 5.95 1.69 -14.81
C LEU A 237 7.36 2.04 -15.30
N ALA A 238 7.48 2.60 -16.50
CA ALA A 238 8.76 3.02 -17.03
C ALA A 238 9.42 4.07 -16.13
N TYR A 239 8.66 5.05 -15.62
CA TYR A 239 9.15 6.07 -14.69
C TYR A 239 9.64 5.47 -13.36
N ALA A 240 8.89 4.53 -12.78
CA ALA A 240 9.28 3.83 -11.54
C ALA A 240 10.55 2.99 -11.69
N ARG A 241 10.92 2.59 -12.93
CA ARG A 241 12.09 1.78 -13.26
C ARG A 241 13.33 2.60 -13.65
N VAL A 242 13.19 3.91 -13.90
CA VAL A 242 14.31 4.78 -14.28
C VAL A 242 15.43 4.72 -13.26
N ARG A 243 16.65 4.45 -13.69
CA ARG A 243 17.88 4.48 -12.88
C ARG A 243 18.89 5.48 -13.39
N HIS A 244 19.01 5.56 -14.72
CA HIS A 244 20.01 6.35 -15.43
C HIS A 244 19.36 7.49 -16.20
N GLY A 245 20.17 8.42 -16.69
CA GLY A 245 19.68 9.50 -17.53
C GLY A 245 18.88 10.58 -16.81
N VAL A 246 18.88 10.59 -15.48
CA VAL A 246 18.30 11.67 -14.66
C VAL A 246 19.42 12.61 -14.25
N LYS A 247 19.30 13.90 -14.58
CA LYS A 247 20.31 14.89 -14.20
C LYS A 247 20.50 14.89 -12.67
N GLY A 248 21.74 14.65 -12.23
CA GLY A 248 22.11 14.59 -10.81
C GLY A 248 21.81 13.26 -10.11
N SER A 249 21.37 12.23 -10.83
CA SER A 249 21.23 10.88 -10.29
C SER A 249 22.59 10.18 -10.25
N ASP A 250 22.89 9.54 -9.12
CA ASP A 250 24.02 8.63 -8.93
C ASP A 250 23.74 7.22 -9.49
N GLY A 251 22.51 6.97 -9.97
CA GLY A 251 22.08 5.66 -10.46
C GLY A 251 21.79 4.63 -9.36
N SER A 252 21.82 5.06 -8.09
CA SER A 252 21.64 4.18 -6.94
C SER A 252 20.24 3.56 -6.87
N ASP A 253 20.16 2.41 -6.21
CA ASP A 253 18.90 1.75 -5.92
C ASP A 253 18.01 2.58 -4.97
N ILE A 254 18.61 3.36 -4.08
CA ILE A 254 17.91 4.23 -3.13
C ILE A 254 17.05 5.27 -3.86
N GLN A 255 17.57 5.93 -4.89
CA GLN A 255 16.80 6.91 -5.67
C GLN A 255 15.65 6.24 -6.44
N ARG A 256 15.84 5.01 -6.90
CA ARG A 256 14.74 4.23 -7.49
C ARG A 256 13.65 3.94 -6.46
N ILE A 257 14.01 3.51 -5.26
CA ILE A 257 13.07 3.28 -4.16
C ILE A 257 12.28 4.56 -3.85
N GLN A 258 12.92 5.73 -3.79
CA GLN A 258 12.24 7.00 -3.56
C GLN A 258 11.20 7.33 -4.65
N ARG A 259 11.51 7.04 -5.92
CA ARG A 259 10.54 7.19 -7.03
C ARG A 259 9.37 6.23 -6.88
N GLN A 260 9.63 4.98 -6.54
CA GLN A 260 8.58 3.97 -6.32
C GLN A 260 7.66 4.36 -5.16
N GLN A 261 8.21 4.84 -4.05
CA GLN A 261 7.44 5.37 -2.92
C GLN A 261 6.58 6.57 -3.32
N ALA A 262 7.14 7.50 -4.12
CA ALA A 262 6.39 8.65 -4.62
C ALA A 262 5.21 8.22 -5.50
N VAL A 263 5.42 7.29 -6.44
CA VAL A 263 4.36 6.76 -7.30
C VAL A 263 3.28 6.05 -6.46
N MET A 264 3.68 5.24 -5.47
CA MET A 264 2.75 4.57 -4.57
C MET A 264 1.90 5.58 -3.77
N GLY A 265 2.51 6.64 -3.24
CA GLY A 265 1.79 7.73 -2.56
C GLY A 265 0.77 8.41 -3.48
N ILE A 266 1.13 8.68 -4.74
CA ILE A 266 0.22 9.25 -5.74
C ILE A 266 -0.95 8.31 -6.04
N MET A 267 -0.68 7.01 -6.23
CA MET A 267 -1.71 5.99 -6.46
C MET A 267 -2.68 5.91 -5.29
N MET A 268 -2.18 5.90 -4.06
CA MET A 268 -3.01 5.87 -2.85
C MET A 268 -3.90 7.11 -2.75
N ARG A 269 -3.36 8.31 -2.99
CA ARG A 269 -4.18 9.54 -3.02
C ARG A 269 -5.24 9.51 -4.12
N ALA A 270 -4.88 9.02 -5.31
CA ALA A 270 -5.83 8.89 -6.42
C ALA A 270 -6.97 7.92 -6.08
N ALA A 271 -6.66 6.79 -5.44
CA ALA A 271 -7.65 5.82 -4.98
C ALA A 271 -8.57 6.39 -3.90
N LEU A 272 -8.04 7.13 -2.93
CA LEU A 272 -8.81 7.76 -1.85
C LEU A 272 -9.72 8.89 -2.40
N LYS A 273 -9.20 9.74 -3.32
CA LYS A 273 -9.98 10.85 -3.91
C LYS A 273 -11.18 10.38 -4.76
N LYS A 274 -11.04 9.28 -5.48
CA LYS A 274 -12.08 8.79 -6.41
C LYS A 274 -13.27 8.13 -5.72
N ASN A 275 -13.33 8.12 -4.40
CA ASN A 275 -14.38 7.41 -3.65
C ASN A 275 -14.63 6.00 -4.22
N MET A 276 -13.54 5.31 -4.61
CA MET A 276 -13.62 4.04 -5.34
C MET A 276 -14.42 2.98 -4.59
N PHE A 277 -14.45 3.09 -3.26
CA PHE A 277 -15.20 2.19 -2.39
C PHE A 277 -16.70 2.49 -2.32
N THR A 278 -17.15 3.66 -2.78
CA THR A 278 -18.57 4.06 -2.77
C THR A 278 -19.25 3.97 -4.13
N SER A 279 -18.47 3.86 -5.22
CA SER A 279 -18.99 3.75 -6.60
C SER A 279 -18.81 2.33 -7.11
N LEU A 280 -19.91 1.57 -7.25
CA LEU A 280 -19.88 0.17 -7.72
C LEU A 280 -19.17 -0.01 -9.06
N ASN A 281 -19.37 0.90 -10.03
CA ASN A 281 -18.74 0.81 -11.35
C ASN A 281 -17.22 1.02 -11.28
N GLN A 282 -16.76 1.97 -10.44
CA GLN A 282 -15.34 2.24 -10.27
C GLN A 282 -14.66 1.13 -9.48
N LEU A 283 -15.34 0.63 -8.44
CA LEU A 283 -14.87 -0.53 -7.67
C LEU A 283 -14.77 -1.77 -8.57
N TYR A 284 -15.80 -2.05 -9.38
CA TYR A 284 -15.80 -3.17 -10.33
C TYR A 284 -14.63 -3.08 -11.33
N GLY A 285 -14.43 -1.90 -11.94
CA GLY A 285 -13.32 -1.67 -12.87
C GLY A 285 -11.94 -1.81 -12.20
N PHE A 286 -11.79 -1.30 -10.99
CA PHE A 286 -10.54 -1.40 -10.23
C PHE A 286 -10.25 -2.84 -9.77
N VAL A 287 -11.26 -3.52 -9.21
CA VAL A 287 -11.12 -4.93 -8.80
C VAL A 287 -10.92 -5.84 -10.02
N GLY A 288 -11.70 -5.62 -11.09
CA GLY A 288 -11.65 -6.47 -12.28
C GLY A 288 -10.36 -6.34 -13.08
N ASN A 289 -9.87 -5.12 -13.28
CA ASN A 289 -8.71 -4.85 -14.12
C ASN A 289 -7.43 -4.61 -13.31
N GLY A 290 -7.54 -4.01 -12.13
CA GLY A 290 -6.40 -3.70 -11.27
C GLY A 290 -6.03 -4.86 -10.35
N LEU A 291 -6.95 -5.30 -9.50
CA LEU A 291 -6.66 -6.37 -8.52
C LEU A 291 -6.59 -7.76 -9.16
N GLY A 292 -7.30 -8.01 -10.26
CA GLY A 292 -7.20 -9.27 -11.01
C GLY A 292 -5.81 -9.54 -11.60
N ALA A 293 -4.97 -8.51 -11.69
CA ALA A 293 -3.57 -8.63 -12.09
C ALA A 293 -2.60 -8.83 -10.91
N LEU A 294 -3.11 -8.82 -9.67
CA LEU A 294 -2.33 -9.12 -8.46
C LEU A 294 -2.39 -10.60 -8.13
N THR A 295 -1.31 -11.11 -7.52
CA THR A 295 -1.31 -12.40 -6.86
C THR A 295 -1.21 -12.14 -5.36
N VAL A 296 -2.16 -12.65 -4.58
CA VAL A 296 -2.27 -12.39 -3.15
C VAL A 296 -2.29 -13.69 -2.36
N SER A 297 -1.88 -13.63 -1.10
CA SER A 297 -2.02 -14.76 -0.18
C SER A 297 -3.49 -14.97 0.21
N GLU A 298 -3.78 -16.11 0.82
CA GLU A 298 -5.14 -16.64 1.01
C GLU A 298 -6.05 -15.69 1.79
N GLY A 299 -5.52 -15.00 2.83
CA GLY A 299 -6.31 -14.07 3.65
C GLY A 299 -6.73 -12.79 2.92
N LEU A 300 -6.16 -12.50 1.75
CA LEU A 300 -6.55 -11.37 0.87
C LEU A 300 -7.20 -11.85 -0.43
N SER A 301 -7.41 -13.15 -0.61
CA SER A 301 -7.87 -13.73 -1.88
C SER A 301 -9.37 -13.53 -2.15
N SER A 302 -10.14 -13.11 -1.16
CA SER A 302 -11.57 -12.83 -1.35
C SER A 302 -11.86 -11.34 -1.55
N VAL A 303 -12.81 -11.04 -2.42
CA VAL A 303 -13.28 -9.66 -2.65
C VAL A 303 -13.81 -9.02 -1.37
N SER A 304 -14.45 -9.81 -0.50
CA SER A 304 -14.97 -9.34 0.79
C SER A 304 -13.84 -8.90 1.74
N GLN A 305 -12.74 -9.65 1.82
CA GLN A 305 -11.59 -9.30 2.65
C GLN A 305 -10.87 -8.06 2.11
N LEU A 306 -10.64 -7.98 0.79
CA LEU A 306 -10.03 -6.81 0.15
C LEU A 306 -10.90 -5.56 0.30
N SER A 307 -12.21 -5.67 0.08
CA SER A 307 -13.13 -4.55 0.24
C SER A 307 -13.27 -4.13 1.71
N GLY A 308 -13.31 -5.08 2.65
CA GLY A 308 -13.31 -4.81 4.08
C GLY A 308 -12.05 -4.07 4.54
N LEU A 309 -10.87 -4.49 4.07
CA LEU A 309 -9.61 -3.80 4.33
C LEU A 309 -9.62 -2.39 3.73
N GLY A 310 -10.03 -2.24 2.46
CA GLY A 310 -10.15 -0.94 1.81
C GLY A 310 -11.13 -0.01 2.54
N TRP A 311 -12.28 -0.53 2.97
CA TRP A 311 -13.26 0.20 3.77
C TRP A 311 -12.69 0.64 5.12
N SER A 312 -11.92 -0.21 5.79
CA SER A 312 -11.29 0.13 7.07
C SER A 312 -10.26 1.26 6.97
N LEU A 313 -9.68 1.47 5.78
CA LEU A 313 -8.69 2.52 5.49
C LEU A 313 -9.30 3.79 4.87
N GLN A 314 -10.62 3.87 4.68
CA GLN A 314 -11.27 5.02 4.01
C GLN A 314 -11.05 6.37 4.72
N SER A 315 -10.85 6.35 6.04
CA SER A 315 -10.57 7.53 6.87
C SER A 315 -9.07 7.84 7.01
N LEU A 316 -8.19 7.02 6.42
CA LEU A 316 -6.75 7.24 6.46
C LEU A 316 -6.42 8.56 5.76
N LYS A 317 -5.74 9.45 6.50
CA LYS A 317 -5.22 10.70 5.94
C LYS A 317 -3.89 10.45 5.24
N PRO A 318 -3.61 11.11 4.10
CA PRO A 318 -2.32 10.98 3.43
C PRO A 318 -1.11 11.30 4.33
N ASP A 319 -1.26 12.19 5.31
CA ASP A 319 -0.20 12.53 6.29
C ASP A 319 0.17 11.35 7.20
N ASN A 320 -0.75 10.39 7.37
CA ASN A 320 -0.58 9.19 8.19
C ASN A 320 -0.14 7.95 7.39
N LEU A 321 0.06 8.11 6.09
CA LEU A 321 0.70 7.10 5.24
C LEU A 321 2.18 7.46 5.13
N LEU A 322 3.04 6.71 5.80
CA LEU A 322 4.45 7.03 5.93
C LEU A 322 5.31 6.02 5.17
N PHE A 323 6.17 6.52 4.30
CA PHE A 323 7.16 5.72 3.57
C PHE A 323 8.55 5.98 4.14
N LEU A 324 9.29 4.91 4.38
CA LEU A 324 10.69 4.97 4.79
C LEU A 324 11.50 3.91 4.04
N THR A 325 12.78 4.12 3.97
CA THR A 325 13.72 3.11 3.48
C THR A 325 14.50 2.58 4.65
N LEU A 326 14.71 1.27 4.68
CA LEU A 326 15.50 0.62 5.71
C LEU A 326 16.88 1.29 5.82
N PRO A 327 17.33 1.65 7.03
CA PRO A 327 18.64 2.28 7.21
C PRO A 327 19.76 1.28 6.87
N VAL A 328 20.54 1.63 5.85
CA VAL A 328 21.62 0.81 5.31
C VAL A 328 22.88 1.65 5.05
N TYR A 329 24.00 0.99 4.87
CA TYR A 329 25.26 1.61 4.46
C TYR A 329 25.98 0.73 3.42
N GLU A 330 26.91 1.30 2.67
CA GLU A 330 27.69 0.58 1.65
C GLU A 330 28.58 -0.50 2.31
N ALA A 331 28.61 -1.69 1.72
CA ALA A 331 29.45 -2.75 2.20
C ALA A 331 30.94 -2.42 1.92
N PRO A 332 31.85 -2.55 2.90
CA PRO A 332 33.27 -2.24 2.70
C PRO A 332 33.96 -3.05 1.62
N PHE A 333 33.43 -4.23 1.31
CA PHE A 333 33.99 -5.17 0.33
C PHE A 333 33.44 -5.00 -1.09
N ASP A 334 32.26 -4.36 -1.25
CA ASP A 334 31.65 -4.10 -2.56
C ASP A 334 30.65 -2.93 -2.46
N ARG A 335 30.95 -1.80 -3.10
CA ARG A 335 30.09 -0.61 -3.09
C ARG A 335 28.70 -0.83 -3.72
N ASN A 336 28.54 -1.89 -4.51
CA ASN A 336 27.24 -2.26 -5.06
C ASN A 336 26.41 -3.10 -4.09
N ARG A 337 26.87 -3.31 -2.86
CA ARG A 337 26.21 -4.06 -1.81
C ARG A 337 25.94 -3.17 -0.61
N LEU A 338 24.87 -3.48 0.08
CA LEU A 338 24.40 -2.74 1.24
C LEU A 338 24.42 -3.65 2.47
N LEU A 339 24.74 -3.08 3.62
CA LEU A 339 24.63 -3.72 4.92
C LEU A 339 23.61 -2.99 5.77
N LEU A 340 22.91 -3.73 6.63
CA LEU A 340 21.92 -3.18 7.55
C LEU A 340 22.60 -2.38 8.66
N SER A 341 22.12 -1.19 8.94
CA SER A 341 22.45 -0.45 10.16
C SER A 341 21.56 -0.97 11.30
N GLU A 342 21.96 -2.04 11.96
CA GLU A 342 21.15 -2.75 12.95
C GLU A 342 20.63 -1.81 14.04
N LYS A 343 21.50 -1.00 14.66
CA LYS A 343 21.11 -0.01 15.70
C LYS A 343 19.98 0.95 15.27
N LYS A 344 19.92 1.29 13.98
CA LYS A 344 18.87 2.19 13.44
C LYS A 344 17.66 1.42 12.95
N ALA A 345 17.81 0.16 12.55
CA ALA A 345 16.74 -0.68 12.06
C ALA A 345 15.92 -1.32 13.19
N GLU A 346 16.57 -1.75 14.26
CA GLU A 346 15.94 -2.42 15.40
C GLU A 346 14.74 -1.63 15.97
N PRO A 347 14.83 -0.33 16.29
CA PRO A 347 13.67 0.43 16.78
C PRO A 347 12.54 0.57 15.75
N ILE A 348 12.85 0.50 14.44
CA ILE A 348 11.84 0.49 13.39
C ILE A 348 11.10 -0.85 13.41
N TRP A 349 11.84 -1.96 13.52
CA TRP A 349 11.24 -3.29 13.62
C TRP A 349 10.36 -3.42 14.88
N ASP A 350 10.84 -2.92 16.01
CA ASP A 350 10.08 -2.90 17.26
C ASP A 350 8.76 -2.14 17.13
N SER A 351 8.74 -1.04 16.38
CA SER A 351 7.51 -0.28 16.16
C SER A 351 6.46 -1.07 15.36
N PHE A 352 6.90 -1.90 14.40
CA PHE A 352 6.01 -2.78 13.62
C PHE A 352 5.56 -4.00 14.44
N ILE A 353 6.42 -4.57 15.27
CA ILE A 353 6.11 -5.72 16.12
C ILE A 353 5.09 -5.33 17.19
N ASN A 354 5.27 -4.16 17.81
CA ASN A 354 4.49 -3.73 18.98
C ASN A 354 3.33 -2.78 18.62
N ASP A 355 3.12 -2.47 17.31
CA ASP A 355 2.10 -1.52 16.84
C ASP A 355 2.22 -0.15 17.53
N THR A 356 3.46 0.37 17.57
CA THR A 356 3.80 1.66 18.19
C THR A 356 4.24 2.67 17.14
N PRO A 357 4.21 3.98 17.44
CA PRO A 357 4.73 5.00 16.54
C PRO A 357 6.19 4.76 16.13
N LEU A 358 6.56 5.20 14.92
CA LEU A 358 7.94 5.14 14.47
C LEU A 358 8.87 5.91 15.41
N PRO A 359 10.11 5.43 15.63
CA PRO A 359 11.05 6.07 16.54
C PRO A 359 11.48 7.46 16.05
N ALA A 360 11.84 8.33 17.00
CA ALA A 360 12.40 9.64 16.70
C ALA A 360 13.69 9.53 15.88
N GLY A 361 13.96 10.52 15.03
CA GLY A 361 15.14 10.56 14.18
C GLY A 361 14.99 9.80 12.85
N VAL A 362 13.89 9.08 12.63
CA VAL A 362 13.62 8.41 11.35
C VAL A 362 13.09 9.42 10.34
N GLU A 363 13.74 9.49 9.17
CA GLU A 363 13.26 10.25 8.03
C GLU A 363 12.16 9.49 7.31
N VAL A 364 11.03 10.12 7.12
CA VAL A 364 9.87 9.57 6.41
C VAL A 364 9.39 10.50 5.32
N ARG A 365 8.81 9.93 4.29
CA ARG A 365 8.00 10.63 3.29
C ARG A 365 6.54 10.32 3.56
N ASP A 366 5.71 11.34 3.78
CA ASP A 366 4.28 11.13 3.94
C ASP A 366 3.58 10.86 2.60
N GLY A 367 2.32 10.43 2.67
CA GLY A 367 1.52 10.18 1.49
C GLY A 367 1.29 11.43 0.61
N ASN A 368 1.53 12.65 1.10
CA ASN A 368 1.49 13.88 0.31
C ASN A 368 2.82 14.19 -0.39
N GLY A 369 3.86 13.41 -0.10
CA GLY A 369 5.19 13.57 -0.65
C GLY A 369 6.10 14.48 0.18
N ASN A 370 5.63 15.01 1.33
CA ASN A 370 6.48 15.79 2.22
C ASN A 370 7.49 14.88 2.91
N VAL A 371 8.73 15.33 3.01
CA VAL A 371 9.79 14.63 3.75
C VAL A 371 9.94 15.29 5.12
N ARG A 372 9.89 14.49 6.17
CA ARG A 372 10.07 14.96 7.55
C ARG A 372 10.80 13.94 8.40
N THR A 373 11.43 14.41 9.45
CA THR A 373 12.00 13.53 10.49
C THR A 373 10.98 13.37 11.60
N ILE A 374 10.77 12.13 12.05
CA ILE A 374 9.92 11.86 13.22
C ILE A 374 10.56 12.49 14.44
N THR A 375 9.83 13.35 15.14
CA THR A 375 10.23 13.93 16.42
C THR A 375 9.65 13.10 17.57
N GLU A 376 10.27 13.14 18.75
CA GLU A 376 9.69 12.54 19.94
C GLU A 376 8.29 13.13 20.19
N GLN A 377 7.28 12.28 20.15
CA GLN A 377 5.96 12.66 20.62
C GLN A 377 6.02 12.64 22.15
N THR A 378 6.09 13.79 22.76
CA THR A 378 5.77 13.90 24.19
C THR A 378 4.37 13.33 24.38
N PRO A 379 4.14 12.34 25.27
CA PRO A 379 2.78 11.85 25.54
C PRO A 379 1.91 13.06 25.85
N ALA A 380 0.79 13.18 25.16
CA ALA A 380 -0.17 14.26 25.39
C ALA A 380 -0.57 14.20 26.87
N SER A 381 0.06 15.02 27.68
CA SER A 381 -0.32 15.27 29.07
C SER A 381 -1.75 15.82 29.03
N GLN A 382 -2.67 15.07 29.59
CA GLN A 382 -3.96 15.60 29.96
C GLN A 382 -3.73 16.85 30.79
N THR A 383 -4.12 17.98 30.25
CA THR A 383 -3.99 19.29 30.89
C THR A 383 -4.91 19.37 32.11
N PRO A 384 -4.40 19.71 33.28
CA PRO A 384 -5.11 20.59 34.19
C PRO A 384 -4.67 22.03 33.90
N GLN A 385 -5.61 22.89 33.53
CA GLN A 385 -5.44 24.32 33.62
C GLN A 385 -5.09 24.70 35.08
N ASP A 386 -4.01 25.43 35.35
CA ASP A 386 -4.11 26.81 35.86
C ASP A 386 -2.74 27.42 36.17
N SER A 387 -2.61 28.69 35.82
CA SER A 387 -1.91 29.81 36.47
C SER A 387 -0.37 29.91 36.53
N SER A 388 0.05 30.98 35.90
CA SER A 388 1.06 31.99 36.29
C SER A 388 2.56 31.76 36.05
N ALA A 389 3.09 32.62 35.20
CA ALA A 389 4.47 32.99 34.95
C ALA A 389 5.07 33.85 36.13
N PRO A 390 6.30 34.39 36.10
CA PRO A 390 7.50 34.13 35.31
C PRO A 390 8.80 34.09 36.15
N SER A 391 9.96 33.71 35.59
CA SER A 391 11.23 34.47 35.75
C SER A 391 12.51 33.68 35.43
N ALA A 392 13.33 34.30 34.56
CA ALA A 392 14.79 34.38 34.52
C ALA A 392 15.69 33.16 34.26
N ALA A 393 16.46 33.29 33.18
CA ALA A 393 17.73 32.64 32.86
C ALA A 393 18.85 33.00 33.88
N PRO A 394 20.03 32.34 33.89
CA PRO A 394 20.97 32.35 32.77
C PRO A 394 21.90 31.12 32.60
N SER A 395 22.43 30.99 31.36
CA SER A 395 23.76 30.52 30.92
C SER A 395 24.66 29.67 31.81
N GLN A 396 25.18 28.57 31.23
CA GLN A 396 26.64 28.31 31.15
C GLN A 396 26.94 27.06 30.30
N THR A 397 27.79 27.26 29.28
CA THR A 397 28.63 26.26 28.61
C THR A 397 29.79 25.87 29.54
N PRO A 398 30.36 24.65 29.47
CA PRO A 398 31.62 24.50 28.78
C PRO A 398 31.88 23.17 28.03
N GLU A 399 32.57 23.34 26.90
CA GLU A 399 33.81 22.72 26.40
C GLU A 399 34.03 21.19 26.44
N THR A 400 34.18 20.65 25.23
CA THR A 400 35.26 19.89 24.57
C THR A 400 35.86 18.66 25.23
N SER A 401 35.74 17.52 24.55
CA SER A 401 36.84 16.56 24.32
C SER A 401 36.58 15.74 23.04
N GLU A 402 37.44 15.91 22.05
CA GLU A 402 37.62 15.12 20.85
C GLU A 402 38.01 13.67 21.19
N SER A 403 37.33 12.72 20.56
CA SER A 403 37.89 11.37 20.32
C SER A 403 37.51 10.97 18.91
N THR A 404 38.50 10.97 18.03
CA THR A 404 38.43 10.62 16.62
C THR A 404 38.27 9.12 16.48
N THR A 405 37.04 8.66 16.22
CA THR A 405 36.79 7.34 15.65
C THR A 405 36.22 7.55 14.25
N GLN A 406 36.94 7.10 13.23
CA GLN A 406 36.47 7.11 11.85
C GLN A 406 35.24 6.20 11.73
N GLU A 407 34.07 6.79 11.87
CA GLU A 407 32.80 6.16 11.64
C GLU A 407 32.49 6.22 10.13
N SER A 408 32.34 5.04 9.53
CA SER A 408 31.89 4.92 8.13
C SER A 408 30.56 5.64 7.99
N LYS A 409 30.51 6.68 7.15
CA LYS A 409 29.31 7.51 6.94
C LYS A 409 28.13 6.63 6.50
N PRO A 410 26.99 6.70 7.22
CA PRO A 410 25.77 6.00 6.81
C PRO A 410 25.27 6.55 5.47
N VAL A 411 24.66 5.71 4.64
CA VAL A 411 24.00 6.12 3.37
C VAL A 411 22.97 7.25 3.57
N GLN A 412 22.48 7.45 4.79
CA GLN A 412 21.62 8.58 5.14
C GLN A 412 22.33 9.95 5.03
N ASP A 413 23.64 10.04 5.29
CA ASP A 413 24.39 11.28 5.10
C ASP A 413 24.67 11.57 3.62
N MET A 414 24.71 10.51 2.77
CA MET A 414 24.75 10.70 1.32
C MET A 414 23.40 11.16 0.72
N ARG A 415 22.27 10.98 1.44
CA ARG A 415 20.96 11.50 1.00
C ARG A 415 20.86 13.01 1.01
N GLN A 416 21.61 13.70 1.89
CA GLN A 416 21.67 15.16 1.87
C GLN A 416 22.46 15.70 0.67
N SER A 417 23.34 14.89 0.07
CA SER A 417 24.03 15.24 -1.17
C SER A 417 23.39 14.65 -2.44
N GLY A 418 22.48 13.67 -2.29
CA GLY A 418 21.80 12.95 -3.38
C GLY A 418 20.31 13.27 -3.52
N SER A 419 19.80 14.34 -2.87
CA SER A 419 18.51 14.91 -3.30
C SER A 419 18.63 15.13 -4.80
N LEU A 420 17.70 14.51 -5.56
CA LEU A 420 17.54 14.76 -7.01
C LEU A 420 17.96 16.20 -7.23
N ASN A 421 19.04 16.47 -7.97
CA ASN A 421 19.61 17.82 -8.19
C ASN A 421 18.59 18.69 -8.95
N SER A 422 17.38 18.79 -8.39
CA SER A 422 16.45 19.87 -8.62
C SER A 422 16.90 20.99 -7.67
N GLU A 423 16.97 22.17 -8.19
CA GLU A 423 17.15 23.41 -7.41
C GLU A 423 16.01 23.58 -6.37
N LEU A 424 15.05 22.63 -6.31
CA LEU A 424 13.82 22.65 -5.50
C LEU A 424 13.99 21.82 -4.23
N SER A 425 13.52 22.36 -3.12
CA SER A 425 13.43 21.64 -1.85
C SER A 425 12.40 20.47 -1.91
N PRO A 426 12.50 19.49 -1.01
CA PRO A 426 11.50 18.42 -0.92
C PRO A 426 10.07 18.95 -0.72
N GLU A 427 9.89 20.05 0.02
CA GLU A 427 8.58 20.68 0.25
C GLU A 427 8.02 21.32 -1.01
N GLU A 428 8.86 22.05 -1.76
CA GLU A 428 8.48 22.64 -3.05
C GLU A 428 8.10 21.55 -4.07
N LEU A 429 8.85 20.45 -4.10
CA LEU A 429 8.52 19.30 -4.94
C LEU A 429 7.16 18.68 -4.58
N ALA A 430 6.88 18.53 -3.30
CA ALA A 430 5.59 18.00 -2.82
C ALA A 430 4.44 18.96 -3.17
N GLU A 431 4.65 20.29 -3.08
CA GLU A 431 3.65 21.28 -3.47
C GLU A 431 3.38 21.25 -4.99
N LEU A 432 4.44 21.20 -5.80
CA LEU A 432 4.31 21.10 -7.26
C LEU A 432 3.62 19.81 -7.67
N GLN A 433 3.90 18.70 -6.98
CA GLN A 433 3.22 17.42 -7.18
C GLN A 433 1.72 17.55 -6.87
N ARG A 434 1.34 18.15 -5.73
CA ARG A 434 -0.07 18.38 -5.37
C ARG A 434 -0.79 19.27 -6.40
N LYS A 435 -0.14 20.34 -6.86
CA LYS A 435 -0.67 21.22 -7.92
C LYS A 435 -0.83 20.46 -9.25
N CYS A 436 0.07 19.53 -9.54
CA CYS A 436 -0.02 18.67 -10.73
C CYS A 436 -1.21 17.71 -10.64
N GLU A 437 -1.43 17.07 -9.49
CA GLU A 437 -2.57 16.17 -9.27
C GLU A 437 -3.93 16.87 -9.26
N ALA A 438 -3.96 18.17 -8.96
CA ALA A 438 -5.20 18.97 -8.98
C ALA A 438 -5.66 19.38 -10.39
N ARG A 439 -4.87 19.08 -11.43
CA ARG A 439 -5.19 19.44 -12.84
C ARG A 439 -6.10 18.43 -13.54
N ASN A 440 -6.58 17.41 -12.83
CA ASN A 440 -7.57 16.43 -13.33
C ASN A 440 -9.01 16.86 -13.03
#